data_ccb0fec650abf871e7929f8562757730
#
_entry.id   ccb0fec650abf871e7929f8562757730
#
_cell.length_a   1.000
_cell.length_b   1.000
_cell.length_c   1.000
_cell.angle_alpha   90.00
_cell.angle_beta   90.00
_cell.angle_gamma   90.00
#
_symmetry.space_group_name_H-M   'P 1'
#
loop_
_entity.id
_entity.type
_entity.pdbx_description
1 polymer ?
#
loop_
_entity_poly.entity_id
_entity_poly.type
_entity_poly.pdbx_seq_one_letter_code
_entity_poly.pdbx_strand_id
1 'polypeptide(L)'
;MKKVLFIIILTLGCLSVSAQEYSIQSEGVDNSGNCVVRIVVSTKKNPSKSAEDLVRQYAVHGVMFRGITAAKDYSAQPPLIKDPNIEQTKKEFFEAFWRENGYARYASIVPSSMTVIRNKQTKMTETSALVTISKELLQKYLENNGIIQGFSNLW
;
A
#
# COMPACT_ATOMS: atom_id res chain seq x y z
N MET A 1 11.55 -58.84 -13.27
CA MET A 1 10.53 -57.80 -13.33
C MET A 1 10.94 -56.66 -12.40
N LYS A 2 11.57 -55.62 -12.92
CA LYS A 2 12.05 -54.49 -12.12
C LYS A 2 10.93 -53.42 -12.11
N LYS A 3 10.31 -53.19 -10.97
CA LYS A 3 9.36 -52.11 -10.76
C LYS A 3 10.14 -50.80 -10.60
N VAL A 4 10.09 -49.94 -11.62
CA VAL A 4 10.63 -48.59 -11.55
C VAL A 4 9.61 -47.73 -10.85
N LEU A 5 9.89 -47.35 -9.62
CA LEU A 5 9.09 -46.38 -8.85
C LEU A 5 9.44 -45.00 -9.28
N PHE A 6 8.55 -44.36 -10.08
CA PHE A 6 8.70 -42.98 -10.50
C PHE A 6 8.26 -42.07 -9.33
N ILE A 7 9.23 -41.57 -8.60
CA ILE A 7 9.01 -40.55 -7.57
C ILE A 7 8.93 -39.20 -8.28
N ILE A 8 7.70 -38.73 -8.50
CA ILE A 8 7.46 -37.34 -8.94
C ILE A 8 7.69 -36.45 -7.70
N ILE A 9 8.86 -35.84 -7.63
CA ILE A 9 9.16 -34.77 -6.67
C ILE A 9 8.44 -33.53 -7.17
N LEU A 10 7.25 -33.28 -6.63
CA LEU A 10 6.51 -32.05 -6.81
C LEU A 10 7.23 -30.95 -6.02
N THR A 11 8.20 -30.27 -6.66
CA THR A 11 8.82 -29.09 -6.11
C THR A 11 7.80 -27.96 -6.09
N LEU A 12 7.12 -27.81 -4.95
CA LEU A 12 6.36 -26.60 -4.64
C LEU A 12 7.37 -25.45 -4.57
N GLY A 13 7.53 -24.75 -5.69
CA GLY A 13 8.23 -23.49 -5.73
C GLY A 13 7.46 -22.51 -4.85
N CYS A 14 7.89 -22.33 -3.60
CA CYS A 14 7.50 -21.18 -2.79
C CYS A 14 8.02 -19.94 -3.51
N LEU A 15 7.15 -19.31 -4.29
CA LEU A 15 7.34 -17.93 -4.72
C LEU A 15 7.31 -17.10 -3.45
N SER A 16 8.49 -16.86 -2.88
CA SER A 16 8.67 -15.88 -1.84
C SER A 16 8.36 -14.51 -2.44
N VAL A 17 7.09 -14.13 -2.43
CA VAL A 17 6.70 -12.74 -2.58
C VAL A 17 7.40 -12.03 -1.44
N SER A 18 8.46 -11.30 -1.73
CA SER A 18 9.07 -10.38 -0.77
C SER A 18 8.00 -9.35 -0.43
N ALA A 19 7.20 -9.64 0.59
CA ALA A 19 6.27 -8.68 1.16
C ALA A 19 7.13 -7.52 1.67
N GLN A 20 7.14 -6.42 0.93
CA GLN A 20 7.76 -5.19 1.38
C GLN A 20 7.05 -4.78 2.66
N GLU A 21 7.80 -4.76 3.76
CA GLU A 21 7.24 -4.48 5.07
C GLU A 21 7.07 -2.96 5.21
N TYR A 22 5.85 -2.52 5.44
CA TYR A 22 5.55 -1.14 5.74
C TYR A 22 4.52 -1.03 6.86
N SER A 23 4.56 0.08 7.57
CA SER A 23 3.55 0.46 8.57
C SER A 23 2.89 1.78 8.20
N ILE A 24 1.61 1.92 8.58
CA ILE A 24 0.81 3.13 8.36
C ILE A 24 0.06 3.44 9.65
N GLN A 25 0.23 4.66 10.17
CA GLN A 25 -0.36 5.13 11.40
C GLN A 25 -1.07 6.48 11.18
N SER A 26 -2.16 6.70 11.91
CA SER A 26 -2.89 7.97 11.87
C SER A 26 -2.11 9.09 12.58
N GLU A 27 -2.01 10.23 11.92
CA GLU A 27 -1.50 11.48 12.53
C GLU A 27 -2.60 12.58 12.51
N GLY A 28 -3.83 12.22 12.16
CA GLY A 28 -4.99 13.09 12.18
C GLY A 28 -5.54 13.47 10.82
N VAL A 29 -6.07 14.67 10.75
CA VAL A 29 -6.59 15.27 9.53
C VAL A 29 -6.02 16.67 9.35
N ASP A 30 -5.85 17.09 8.10
CA ASP A 30 -5.45 18.46 7.80
C ASP A 30 -6.65 19.42 7.84
N ASN A 31 -6.40 20.71 7.61
CA ASN A 31 -7.44 21.75 7.59
C ASN A 31 -8.46 21.57 6.46
N SER A 32 -8.18 20.72 5.47
CA SER A 32 -9.05 20.41 4.34
C SER A 32 -9.79 19.08 4.52
N GLY A 33 -9.64 18.43 5.69
CA GLY A 33 -10.27 17.13 5.98
C GLY A 33 -9.56 15.92 5.38
N ASN A 34 -8.38 16.09 4.78
CA ASN A 34 -7.60 14.96 4.28
C ASN A 34 -6.94 14.18 5.42
N CYS A 35 -6.80 12.87 5.27
CA CYS A 35 -6.08 12.05 6.24
C CYS A 35 -4.58 12.35 6.21
N VAL A 36 -4.00 12.62 7.37
CA VAL A 36 -2.54 12.67 7.54
C VAL A 36 -2.09 11.35 8.17
N VAL A 37 -1.15 10.68 7.51
CA VAL A 37 -0.62 9.40 7.97
C VAL A 37 0.89 9.43 8.04
N ARG A 38 1.45 8.74 9.02
CA ARG A 38 2.87 8.39 9.07
C ARG A 38 3.06 7.06 8.38
N ILE A 39 3.87 7.05 7.34
CA ILE A 39 4.27 5.84 6.63
C ILE A 39 5.73 5.54 6.91
N VAL A 40 6.04 4.27 7.16
CA VAL A 40 7.41 3.77 7.31
C VAL A 40 7.55 2.57 6.40
N VAL A 41 8.50 2.61 5.47
CA VAL A 41 8.76 1.55 4.49
C VAL A 41 10.17 1.03 4.65
N SER A 42 10.33 -0.27 4.81
CA SER A 42 11.62 -0.95 4.90
C SER A 42 11.92 -1.73 3.62
N THR A 43 13.07 -1.45 3.00
CA THR A 43 13.49 -2.11 1.77
C THR A 43 14.90 -2.67 1.88
N LYS A 44 15.16 -3.85 1.29
CA LYS A 44 16.51 -4.46 1.24
C LYS A 44 17.38 -3.96 0.10
N LYS A 45 16.78 -3.40 -0.94
CA LYS A 45 17.49 -2.87 -2.13
C LYS A 45 17.16 -1.39 -2.30
N ASN A 46 18.04 -0.68 -3.01
CA ASN A 46 17.65 0.62 -3.53
C ASN A 46 16.42 0.41 -4.42
N PRO A 47 15.27 0.98 -4.08
CA PRO A 47 14.07 0.80 -4.88
C PRO A 47 14.30 1.40 -6.28
N SER A 48 13.67 0.82 -7.28
CA SER A 48 13.67 1.38 -8.64
C SER A 48 12.92 2.72 -8.73
N LYS A 49 12.05 2.97 -7.75
CA LYS A 49 11.32 4.23 -7.58
C LYS A 49 12.07 5.16 -6.61
N SER A 50 11.82 6.46 -6.75
CA SER A 50 12.30 7.44 -5.78
C SER A 50 11.74 7.15 -4.39
N ALA A 51 12.43 7.60 -3.33
CA ALA A 51 11.96 7.46 -1.96
C ALA A 51 10.57 8.13 -1.76
N GLU A 52 10.34 9.24 -2.43
CA GLU A 52 9.06 9.95 -2.43
C GLU A 52 7.92 9.13 -3.04
N ASP A 53 8.15 8.56 -4.24
CA ASP A 53 7.15 7.73 -4.90
C ASP A 53 6.84 6.48 -4.09
N LEU A 54 7.87 5.92 -3.45
CA LEU A 54 7.73 4.76 -2.59
C LEU A 54 6.78 5.04 -1.42
N VAL A 55 7.00 6.11 -0.67
CA VAL A 55 6.14 6.44 0.48
C VAL A 55 4.73 6.83 0.05
N ARG A 56 4.55 7.55 -1.07
CA ARG A 56 3.22 7.85 -1.63
C ARG A 56 2.47 6.59 -2.03
N GLN A 57 3.13 5.70 -2.74
CA GLN A 57 2.54 4.42 -3.19
C GLN A 57 2.07 3.58 -2.01
N TYR A 58 2.93 3.39 -0.99
CA TYR A 58 2.57 2.59 0.18
C TYR A 58 1.55 3.26 1.09
N ALA A 59 1.55 4.59 1.16
CA ALA A 59 0.51 5.31 1.89
C ALA A 59 -0.88 5.08 1.26
N VAL A 60 -1.00 5.22 -0.07
CA VAL A 60 -2.25 4.94 -0.78
C VAL A 60 -2.62 3.46 -0.69
N HIS A 61 -1.66 2.55 -0.88
CA HIS A 61 -1.90 1.11 -0.74
C HIS A 61 -2.42 0.76 0.66
N GLY A 62 -1.82 1.35 1.70
CA GLY A 62 -2.26 1.15 3.08
C GLY A 62 -3.71 1.59 3.31
N VAL A 63 -4.08 2.77 2.85
CA VAL A 63 -5.46 3.28 2.96
C VAL A 63 -6.45 2.40 2.17
N MET A 64 -6.04 1.90 1.02
CA MET A 64 -6.89 1.03 0.19
C MET A 64 -7.11 -0.35 0.81
N PHE A 65 -6.05 -1.03 1.25
CA PHE A 65 -6.08 -2.47 1.54
C PHE A 65 -5.86 -2.87 3.00
N ARG A 66 -5.15 -2.06 3.79
CA ARG A 66 -4.84 -2.39 5.20
C ARG A 66 -5.62 -1.58 6.22
N GLY A 67 -6.09 -0.40 5.81
CA GLY A 67 -6.57 0.60 6.74
C GLY A 67 -5.43 1.35 7.43
N ILE A 68 -5.80 2.27 8.31
CA ILE A 68 -4.88 3.13 9.06
C ILE A 68 -4.93 2.69 10.52
N THR A 69 -3.79 2.37 11.12
CA THR A 69 -3.74 2.00 12.53
C THR A 69 -3.88 3.23 13.44
N ALA A 70 -4.46 3.05 14.61
CA ALA A 70 -4.55 4.10 15.61
C ALA A 70 -3.16 4.54 16.10
N ALA A 71 -3.00 5.82 16.38
CA ALA A 71 -1.82 6.35 17.03
C ALA A 71 -2.18 7.55 17.90
N LYS A 72 -1.67 7.59 19.13
CA LYS A 72 -1.95 8.66 20.10
C LYS A 72 -3.46 8.86 20.30
N ASP A 73 -3.95 10.06 19.96
CA ASP A 73 -5.35 10.45 20.12
C ASP A 73 -6.20 10.19 18.85
N TYR A 74 -5.61 9.56 17.83
CA TYR A 74 -6.28 9.33 16.56
C TYR A 74 -6.74 7.88 16.41
N SER A 75 -8.01 7.71 16.07
CA SER A 75 -8.63 6.39 15.90
C SER A 75 -8.13 5.68 14.64
N ALA A 76 -8.15 4.35 14.71
CA ALA A 76 -7.94 3.50 13.54
C ALA A 76 -9.05 3.71 12.49
N GLN A 77 -8.71 3.55 11.23
CA GLN A 77 -9.67 3.60 10.13
C GLN A 77 -9.59 2.31 9.32
N PRO A 78 -10.74 1.72 8.97
CA PRO A 78 -10.77 0.51 8.15
C PRO A 78 -10.29 0.81 6.73
N PRO A 79 -9.83 -0.21 5.98
CA PRO A 79 -9.48 -0.06 4.58
C PRO A 79 -10.70 0.33 3.74
N LEU A 80 -10.46 1.02 2.63
CA LEU A 80 -11.50 1.35 1.66
C LEU A 80 -12.01 0.11 0.93
N ILE A 81 -11.12 -0.83 0.65
CA ILE A 81 -11.39 -2.08 -0.06
C ILE A 81 -11.48 -3.20 0.97
N LYS A 82 -12.64 -3.83 1.05
CA LYS A 82 -12.91 -4.93 2.00
C LYS A 82 -12.72 -6.31 1.39
N ASP A 83 -12.79 -6.42 0.07
CA ASP A 83 -12.60 -7.69 -0.64
C ASP A 83 -11.11 -7.99 -0.81
N PRO A 84 -10.56 -9.04 -0.18
CA PRO A 84 -9.14 -9.37 -0.25
C PRO A 84 -8.72 -9.87 -1.65
N ASN A 85 -9.67 -10.28 -2.49
CA ASN A 85 -9.39 -10.83 -3.82
C ASN A 85 -9.51 -9.79 -4.94
N ILE A 86 -9.87 -8.56 -4.62
CA ILE A 86 -10.17 -7.54 -5.63
C ILE A 86 -8.96 -7.24 -6.54
N GLU A 87 -7.74 -7.26 -6.00
CA GLU A 87 -6.54 -7.04 -6.82
C GLU A 87 -6.35 -8.11 -7.90
N GLN A 88 -6.78 -9.35 -7.63
CA GLN A 88 -6.73 -10.44 -8.60
C GLN A 88 -7.86 -10.34 -9.62
N THR A 89 -9.08 -10.05 -9.17
CA THR A 89 -10.28 -9.92 -10.04
C THR A 89 -10.22 -8.68 -10.93
N LYS A 90 -9.59 -7.62 -10.48
CA LYS A 90 -9.42 -6.33 -11.19
C LYS A 90 -7.95 -6.04 -11.51
N LYS A 91 -7.20 -7.08 -11.81
CA LYS A 91 -5.75 -7.03 -12.01
C LYS A 91 -5.31 -5.93 -12.97
N GLU A 92 -5.93 -5.85 -14.15
CA GLU A 92 -5.58 -4.85 -15.17
C GLU A 92 -5.73 -3.42 -14.65
N PHE A 93 -6.79 -3.14 -13.88
CA PHE A 93 -7.00 -1.83 -13.26
C PHE A 93 -5.86 -1.48 -12.30
N PHE A 94 -5.53 -2.39 -11.38
CA PHE A 94 -4.50 -2.12 -10.37
C PHE A 94 -3.10 -2.05 -10.99
N GLU A 95 -2.77 -2.90 -11.95
CA GLU A 95 -1.50 -2.83 -12.68
C GLU A 95 -1.33 -1.49 -13.40
N ALA A 96 -2.38 -0.99 -14.07
CA ALA A 96 -2.36 0.32 -14.69
C ALA A 96 -2.23 1.44 -13.64
N PHE A 97 -3.01 1.39 -12.57
CA PHE A 97 -2.99 2.39 -11.49
C PHE A 97 -1.59 2.54 -10.86
N TRP A 98 -0.91 1.41 -10.57
CA TRP A 98 0.43 1.43 -9.98
C TRP A 98 1.52 1.80 -10.98
N ARG A 99 1.44 1.30 -12.20
CA ARG A 99 2.41 1.56 -13.26
C ARG A 99 2.41 3.03 -13.70
N GLU A 100 1.23 3.62 -13.82
CA GLU A 100 1.03 4.99 -14.29
C GLU A 100 1.12 6.03 -13.16
N ASN A 101 1.54 5.62 -11.97
CA ASN A 101 1.63 6.45 -10.77
C ASN A 101 0.30 7.15 -10.42
N GLY A 102 -0.84 6.48 -10.65
CA GLY A 102 -2.17 7.00 -10.35
C GLY A 102 -2.34 7.43 -8.89
N TYR A 103 -1.62 6.79 -7.98
CA TYR A 103 -1.58 7.11 -6.56
C TYR A 103 -1.08 8.54 -6.26
N ALA A 104 -0.21 9.11 -7.11
CA ALA A 104 0.37 10.43 -6.89
C ALA A 104 -0.67 11.57 -6.85
N ARG A 105 -1.85 11.34 -7.43
CA ARG A 105 -2.96 12.31 -7.40
C ARG A 105 -3.63 12.41 -6.03
N TYR A 106 -3.47 11.39 -5.19
CA TYR A 106 -4.19 11.25 -3.92
C TYR A 106 -3.27 11.39 -2.71
N ALA A 107 -1.96 11.44 -2.91
CA ALA A 107 -0.98 11.46 -1.84
C ALA A 107 0.05 12.57 -2.03
N SER A 108 0.18 13.44 -1.03
CA SER A 108 1.19 14.50 -0.99
C SER A 108 2.05 14.35 0.25
N ILE A 109 3.37 14.44 0.09
CA ILE A 109 4.30 14.40 1.22
C ILE A 109 4.28 15.75 1.93
N VAL A 110 4.14 15.73 3.25
CA VAL A 110 4.28 16.94 4.06
C VAL A 110 5.73 17.42 3.99
N PRO A 111 5.98 18.68 3.62
CA PRO A 111 7.34 19.20 3.48
C PRO A 111 8.20 18.93 4.73
N SER A 112 9.47 18.62 4.51
CA SER A 112 10.47 18.35 5.57
C SER A 112 10.15 17.20 6.52
N SER A 113 9.15 16.36 6.25
CA SER A 113 8.80 15.22 7.09
C SER A 113 9.50 13.92 6.69
N MET A 114 10.12 13.87 5.52
CA MET A 114 10.73 12.67 4.99
C MET A 114 12.12 12.42 5.60
N THR A 115 12.35 11.18 6.02
CA THR A 115 13.62 10.70 6.54
C THR A 115 14.00 9.40 5.87
N VAL A 116 15.26 9.26 5.46
CA VAL A 116 15.81 8.04 4.87
C VAL A 116 17.01 7.60 5.69
N ILE A 117 16.91 6.41 6.30
CA ILE A 117 17.95 5.86 7.16
C ILE A 117 18.42 4.53 6.58
N ARG A 118 19.72 4.40 6.31
CA ARG A 118 20.31 3.15 5.84
C ARG A 118 21.02 2.44 6.99
N ASN A 119 20.58 1.25 7.32
CA ASN A 119 21.27 0.38 8.26
C ASN A 119 22.39 -0.38 7.52
N LYS A 120 23.65 -0.10 7.89
CA LYS A 120 24.84 -0.70 7.25
C LYS A 120 24.98 -2.21 7.55
N GLN A 121 24.50 -2.65 8.72
CA GLN A 121 24.62 -4.06 9.15
C GLN A 121 23.60 -4.95 8.45
N THR A 122 22.33 -4.52 8.44
CA THR A 122 21.22 -5.29 7.80
C THR A 122 21.08 -5.02 6.31
N LYS A 123 21.76 -4.00 5.77
CA LYS A 123 21.60 -3.47 4.41
C LYS A 123 20.15 -3.03 4.09
N MET A 124 19.35 -2.81 5.13
CA MET A 124 18.00 -2.28 5.00
C MET A 124 18.04 -0.76 4.89
N THR A 125 17.17 -0.23 4.06
CA THR A 125 16.86 1.20 4.00
C THR A 125 15.47 1.41 4.54
N GLU A 126 15.32 2.23 5.55
CA GLU A 126 14.05 2.66 6.11
C GLU A 126 13.75 4.08 5.63
N THR A 127 12.60 4.24 5.00
CA THR A 127 12.09 5.55 4.57
C THR A 127 10.82 5.84 5.32
N SER A 128 10.76 6.98 6.00
CA SER A 128 9.56 7.44 6.70
C SER A 128 9.16 8.83 6.25
N ALA A 129 7.86 9.10 6.23
CA ALA A 129 7.31 10.42 5.92
C ALA A 129 5.91 10.61 6.51
N LEU A 130 5.49 11.87 6.65
CA LEU A 130 4.09 12.21 6.78
C LEU A 130 3.50 12.43 5.38
N VAL A 131 2.39 11.77 5.13
CA VAL A 131 1.70 11.85 3.83
C VAL A 131 0.25 12.28 4.07
N THR A 132 -0.17 13.32 3.38
CA THR A 132 -1.56 13.75 3.33
C THR A 132 -2.26 12.99 2.20
N ILE A 133 -3.37 12.35 2.51
CA ILE A 133 -4.13 11.53 1.55
C ILE A 133 -5.54 12.09 1.41
N SER A 134 -5.92 12.42 0.18
CA SER A 134 -7.28 12.81 -0.19
C SER A 134 -8.16 11.56 -0.29
N LYS A 135 -8.54 11.02 0.89
CA LYS A 135 -9.27 9.74 1.01
C LYS A 135 -10.61 9.77 0.28
N GLU A 136 -11.34 10.88 0.36
CA GLU A 136 -12.63 11.02 -0.32
C GLU A 136 -12.51 10.98 -1.84
N LEU A 137 -11.48 11.65 -2.40
CA LEU A 137 -11.24 11.63 -3.84
C LEU A 137 -10.80 10.24 -4.30
N LEU A 138 -9.97 9.56 -3.51
CA LEU A 138 -9.57 8.18 -3.78
C LEU A 138 -10.79 7.25 -3.75
N GLN A 139 -11.66 7.39 -2.75
CA GLN A 139 -12.88 6.60 -2.63
C GLN A 139 -13.79 6.80 -3.84
N LYS A 140 -14.08 8.04 -4.21
CA LYS A 140 -14.89 8.36 -5.41
C LYS A 140 -14.29 7.75 -6.69
N TYR A 141 -12.98 7.80 -6.82
CA TYR A 141 -12.31 7.19 -7.97
C TYR A 141 -12.52 5.67 -8.01
N LEU A 142 -12.38 5.00 -6.86
CA LEU A 142 -12.61 3.55 -6.76
C LEU A 142 -14.08 3.18 -7.02
N GLU A 143 -15.03 3.98 -6.54
CA GLU A 143 -16.47 3.82 -6.80
C GLU A 143 -16.78 3.97 -8.30
N ASN A 144 -16.28 5.02 -8.94
CA ASN A 144 -16.50 5.29 -10.38
C ASN A 144 -15.92 4.21 -11.30
N ASN A 145 -14.89 3.49 -10.83
CA ASN A 145 -14.30 2.37 -11.57
C ASN A 145 -14.88 1.00 -11.15
N GLY A 146 -15.91 0.97 -10.30
CA GLY A 146 -16.57 -0.26 -9.87
C GLY A 146 -15.66 -1.18 -9.05
N ILE A 147 -14.71 -0.61 -8.32
CA ILE A 147 -13.81 -1.35 -7.41
C ILE A 147 -14.48 -1.54 -6.04
N ILE A 148 -15.17 -0.51 -5.57
CA ILE A 148 -15.98 -0.54 -4.35
C ILE A 148 -17.40 -0.08 -4.66
N GLN A 149 -18.35 -0.50 -3.81
CA GLN A 149 -19.73 -0.03 -3.91
C GLN A 149 -19.85 1.37 -3.33
N GLY A 150 -20.41 2.30 -4.10
CA GLY A 150 -20.72 3.64 -3.63
C GLY A 150 -21.94 3.62 -2.70
N PHE A 151 -21.97 4.55 -1.76
CA PHE A 151 -23.14 4.74 -0.87
C PHE A 151 -24.42 5.17 -1.61
N SER A 152 -24.29 5.63 -2.86
CA SER A 152 -25.44 6.08 -3.69
C SER A 152 -26.39 4.96 -4.15
N ASN A 153 -26.00 3.69 -3.97
CA ASN A 153 -26.82 2.53 -4.38
C ASN A 153 -27.67 1.95 -3.23
N LEU A 154 -27.83 2.65 -2.13
CA LEU A 154 -28.59 2.21 -0.94
C LEU A 154 -29.99 2.86 -0.83
N TRP A 155 -30.49 3.49 -1.92
CA TRP A 155 -31.84 4.09 -1.98
C TRP A 155 -32.65 3.55 -3.16
#